data_d0849e573056e7d42c608c09d5c0c5ca
#
_entry.id   d0849e573056e7d42c608c09d5c0c5ca
#
_cell.length_a   1.000
_cell.length_b   1.000
_cell.length_c   1.000
_cell.angle_alpha   90.00
_cell.angle_beta   90.00
_cell.angle_gamma   90.00
#
_symmetry.space_group_name_H-M   'P 1'
#
loop_
_entity.id
_entity.type
_entity.pdbx_description
1 polymer ?
#
loop_
_entity_poly.entity_id
_entity_poly.type
_entity_poly.pdbx_seq_one_letter_code
_entity_poly.pdbx_strand_id
1 'polypeptide(L)'
;GAILPPLIAAFASDTRIEDAVKGIFTPQPVPDGYIDHIGAPLTIRPVNFRANARQVASLRPHIVDMAPRYGAEFTMPLEILHGDLDATVPLDIHSIPLRDAVPHARLTVLEGVGHMPHHASPTLVIDAIDRIAATAGLR
;
A
#
# COMPACT_ATOMS: atom_id res chain seq x y z
N GLY A 1 -12.79 1.17 25.74
CA GLY A 1 -11.80 0.97 24.69
C GLY A 1 -10.72 -0.08 24.99
N ALA A 2 -10.55 -0.56 26.24
CA ALA A 2 -9.46 -1.50 26.60
C ALA A 2 -9.80 -2.99 26.37
N ILE A 3 -11.07 -3.33 26.18
CA ILE A 3 -11.54 -4.73 26.10
C ILE A 3 -11.62 -5.23 24.64
N LEU A 4 -11.88 -4.35 23.67
CA LEU A 4 -12.04 -4.72 22.27
C LEU A 4 -10.79 -5.34 21.60
N PRO A 5 -9.57 -4.77 21.75
CA PRO A 5 -8.38 -5.32 21.06
C PRO A 5 -8.01 -6.75 21.46
N PRO A 6 -8.06 -7.13 22.77
CA PRO A 6 -7.80 -8.53 23.16
C PRO A 6 -8.85 -9.50 22.63
N LEU A 7 -10.14 -9.06 22.55
CA LEU A 7 -11.19 -9.92 22.01
C LEU A 7 -11.01 -10.16 20.52
N ILE A 8 -10.69 -9.13 19.74
CA ILE A 8 -10.43 -9.25 18.29
C ILE A 8 -9.23 -10.17 18.03
N ALA A 9 -8.16 -10.02 18.81
CA ALA A 9 -6.99 -10.88 18.70
C ALA A 9 -7.30 -12.36 19.04
N ALA A 10 -8.21 -12.62 19.98
CA ALA A 10 -8.64 -13.97 20.35
C ALA A 10 -9.51 -14.65 19.27
N PHE A 11 -10.18 -13.85 18.40
CA PHE A 11 -10.99 -14.36 17.29
C PHE A 11 -10.28 -14.35 15.93
N ALA A 12 -9.05 -13.84 15.85
CA ALA A 12 -8.25 -13.90 14.63
C ALA A 12 -7.61 -15.29 14.54
N SER A 13 -8.24 -16.18 13.78
CA SER A 13 -7.67 -17.48 13.43
C SER A 13 -6.64 -17.33 12.30
N ASP A 14 -5.71 -18.31 12.21
CA ASP A 14 -4.74 -18.35 11.10
C ASP A 14 -5.43 -18.29 9.74
N THR A 15 -6.58 -18.94 9.58
CA THR A 15 -7.40 -18.90 8.37
C THR A 15 -7.83 -17.47 8.00
N ARG A 16 -8.19 -16.61 8.95
CA ARG A 16 -8.56 -15.22 8.68
C ARG A 16 -7.38 -14.37 8.24
N ILE A 17 -6.20 -14.65 8.76
CA ILE A 17 -4.96 -13.99 8.32
C ILE A 17 -4.65 -14.40 6.89
N GLU A 18 -4.74 -15.70 6.58
CA GLU A 18 -4.55 -16.22 5.23
C GLU A 18 -5.55 -15.59 4.23
N ASP A 19 -6.83 -15.53 4.57
CA ASP A 19 -7.87 -14.94 3.72
C ASP A 19 -7.63 -13.44 3.50
N ALA A 20 -7.20 -12.71 4.52
CA ALA A 20 -6.86 -11.30 4.40
C ALA A 20 -5.66 -11.10 3.46
N VAL A 21 -4.61 -11.92 3.60
CA VAL A 21 -3.43 -11.87 2.71
C VAL A 21 -3.81 -12.25 1.29
N LYS A 22 -4.62 -13.29 1.07
CA LYS A 22 -5.15 -13.66 -0.25
C LYS A 22 -5.94 -12.50 -0.88
N GLY A 23 -6.77 -11.82 -0.08
CA GLY A 23 -7.52 -10.64 -0.54
C GLY A 23 -6.61 -9.52 -1.04
N ILE A 24 -5.51 -9.25 -0.36
CA ILE A 24 -4.52 -8.22 -0.75
C ILE A 24 -3.82 -8.61 -2.07
N PHE A 25 -3.54 -9.89 -2.29
CA PHE A 25 -2.86 -10.35 -3.50
C PHE A 25 -3.78 -10.50 -4.72
N THR A 26 -5.11 -10.62 -4.49
CA THR A 26 -6.07 -10.85 -5.58
C THR A 26 -5.93 -9.78 -6.69
N PRO A 27 -5.88 -10.20 -8.00
CA PRO A 27 -6.10 -11.56 -8.54
C PRO A 27 -4.85 -12.46 -8.57
N GLN A 28 -3.68 -11.96 -8.19
CA GLN A 28 -2.45 -12.76 -8.17
C GLN A 28 -2.45 -13.78 -7.03
N PRO A 29 -1.76 -14.92 -7.18
CA PRO A 29 -1.55 -15.86 -6.09
C PRO A 29 -0.59 -15.27 -5.05
N VAL A 30 -0.79 -15.66 -3.79
CA VAL A 30 0.17 -15.36 -2.72
C VAL A 30 1.41 -16.22 -2.93
N PRO A 31 2.63 -15.65 -2.89
CA PRO A 31 3.86 -16.44 -2.97
C PRO A 31 3.98 -17.46 -1.82
N ASP A 32 4.56 -18.61 -2.12
CA ASP A 32 4.78 -19.66 -1.11
C ASP A 32 5.61 -19.12 0.06
N GLY A 33 5.18 -19.43 1.28
CA GLY A 33 5.85 -19.00 2.51
C GLY A 33 5.73 -17.52 2.84
N TYR A 34 5.00 -16.73 2.06
CA TYR A 34 4.89 -15.27 2.23
C TYR A 34 4.37 -14.89 3.63
N ILE A 35 3.32 -15.56 4.13
CA ILE A 35 2.70 -15.25 5.42
C ILE A 35 3.68 -15.43 6.58
N ASP A 36 4.46 -16.50 6.54
CA ASP A 36 5.51 -16.77 7.54
C ASP A 36 6.65 -15.77 7.40
N HIS A 37 7.07 -15.47 6.17
CA HIS A 37 8.16 -14.54 5.89
C HIS A 37 7.89 -13.14 6.44
N ILE A 38 6.68 -12.61 6.25
CA ILE A 38 6.30 -11.28 6.76
C ILE A 38 5.91 -11.29 8.24
N GLY A 39 5.80 -12.45 8.86
CA GLY A 39 5.35 -12.57 10.24
C GLY A 39 3.94 -12.03 10.46
N ALA A 40 3.01 -12.29 9.55
CA ALA A 40 1.65 -11.74 9.56
C ALA A 40 0.93 -11.91 10.93
N PRO A 41 1.06 -13.03 11.67
CA PRO A 41 0.46 -13.17 12.99
C PRO A 41 0.94 -12.15 14.03
N LEU A 42 2.09 -11.50 13.82
CA LEU A 42 2.59 -10.46 14.73
C LEU A 42 1.73 -9.19 14.71
N THR A 43 1.03 -8.94 13.62
CA THR A 43 0.19 -7.74 13.44
C THR A 43 -1.01 -7.74 14.39
N ILE A 44 -1.53 -8.92 14.73
CA ILE A 44 -2.69 -9.09 15.62
C ILE A 44 -2.32 -9.12 17.10
N ARG A 45 -1.03 -9.09 17.46
CA ARG A 45 -0.64 -8.91 18.87
C ARG A 45 -1.30 -7.65 19.44
N PRO A 46 -1.87 -7.69 20.65
CA PRO A 46 -2.66 -6.58 21.21
C PRO A 46 -1.95 -5.21 21.15
N VAL A 47 -0.64 -5.18 21.34
CA VAL A 47 0.17 -3.95 21.27
C VAL A 47 0.23 -3.42 19.84
N ASN A 48 0.55 -4.30 18.87
CA ASN A 48 0.68 -3.96 17.45
C ASN A 48 -0.67 -3.56 16.85
N PHE A 49 -1.71 -4.35 17.13
CA PHE A 49 -3.07 -4.05 16.70
C PHE A 49 -3.54 -2.67 17.18
N ARG A 50 -3.27 -2.36 18.46
CA ARG A 50 -3.64 -1.07 19.05
C ARG A 50 -2.86 0.09 18.42
N ALA A 51 -1.57 -0.10 18.14
CA ALA A 51 -0.74 0.87 17.45
C ALA A 51 -1.24 1.13 16.02
N ASN A 52 -1.49 0.06 15.25
CA ASN A 52 -2.03 0.15 13.89
C ASN A 52 -3.39 0.84 13.85
N ALA A 53 -4.32 0.50 14.76
CA ALA A 53 -5.63 1.13 14.84
C ALA A 53 -5.55 2.64 15.09
N ARG A 54 -4.61 3.09 15.93
CA ARG A 54 -4.36 4.52 16.16
C ARG A 54 -3.79 5.20 14.92
N GLN A 55 -2.82 4.58 14.24
CA GLN A 55 -2.23 5.12 13.02
C GLN A 55 -3.28 5.28 11.91
N VAL A 56 -4.10 4.26 11.66
CA VAL A 56 -5.18 4.33 10.67
C VAL A 56 -6.20 5.41 11.02
N ALA A 57 -6.59 5.51 12.30
CA ALA A 57 -7.55 6.54 12.75
C ALA A 57 -7.01 7.97 12.56
N SER A 58 -5.70 8.18 12.69
CA SER A 58 -5.07 9.49 12.52
C SER A 58 -4.67 9.80 11.08
N LEU A 59 -4.57 8.79 10.20
CA LEU A 59 -4.06 8.95 8.84
C LEU A 59 -4.91 9.92 8.00
N ARG A 60 -6.22 9.71 7.97
CA ARG A 60 -7.13 10.51 7.13
C ARG A 60 -7.06 12.02 7.41
N PRO A 61 -7.11 12.50 8.66
CA PRO A 61 -6.91 13.92 8.95
C PRO A 61 -5.60 14.48 8.43
N HIS A 62 -4.49 13.75 8.56
CA HIS A 62 -3.20 14.17 8.04
C HIS A 62 -3.18 14.26 6.52
N ILE A 63 -3.74 13.27 5.82
CA ILE A 63 -3.83 13.31 4.35
C ILE A 63 -4.68 14.49 3.88
N VAL A 64 -5.83 14.76 4.52
CA VAL A 64 -6.70 15.89 4.18
C VAL A 64 -5.98 17.24 4.35
N ASP A 65 -5.15 17.37 5.38
CA ASP A 65 -4.33 18.55 5.64
C ASP A 65 -3.18 18.71 4.62
N MET A 66 -2.52 17.62 4.25
CA MET A 66 -1.35 17.64 3.37
C MET A 66 -1.69 17.69 1.88
N ALA A 67 -2.76 17.03 1.45
CA ALA A 67 -3.08 16.86 0.04
C ALA A 67 -3.16 18.18 -0.77
N PRO A 68 -3.70 19.28 -0.25
CA PRO A 68 -3.71 20.57 -0.97
C PRO A 68 -2.32 21.12 -1.27
N ARG A 69 -1.28 20.67 -0.57
CA ARG A 69 0.10 21.15 -0.72
C ARG A 69 0.95 20.31 -1.67
N TYR A 70 0.47 19.13 -2.08
CA TYR A 70 1.26 18.20 -2.89
C TYR A 70 1.77 18.80 -4.19
N GLY A 71 0.94 19.56 -4.92
CA GLY A 71 1.34 20.19 -6.17
C GLY A 71 2.49 21.20 -6.03
N ALA A 72 2.61 21.86 -4.87
CA ALA A 72 3.66 22.84 -4.60
C ALA A 72 4.89 22.22 -3.92
N GLU A 73 4.70 21.22 -3.09
CA GLU A 73 5.75 20.66 -2.23
C GLU A 73 6.46 19.43 -2.83
N PHE A 74 5.80 18.65 -3.69
CA PHE A 74 6.47 17.56 -4.41
C PHE A 74 7.26 18.10 -5.59
N THR A 75 8.51 18.47 -5.33
CA THR A 75 9.44 18.99 -6.36
C THR A 75 10.38 17.91 -6.90
N MET A 76 10.46 16.75 -6.22
CA MET A 76 11.26 15.61 -6.66
C MET A 76 10.54 14.81 -7.75
N PRO A 77 11.28 14.04 -8.59
CA PRO A 77 10.67 13.10 -9.52
C PRO A 77 9.73 12.12 -8.80
N LEU A 78 8.55 11.89 -9.35
CA LEU A 78 7.53 11.03 -8.77
C LEU A 78 7.02 10.03 -9.80
N GLU A 79 7.18 8.74 -9.51
CA GLU A 79 6.56 7.63 -10.24
C GLU A 79 5.54 6.93 -9.35
N ILE A 80 4.37 6.67 -9.92
CA ILE A 80 3.26 5.97 -9.28
C ILE A 80 2.98 4.72 -10.11
N LEU A 81 3.05 3.54 -9.48
CA LEU A 81 2.64 2.28 -10.11
C LEU A 81 1.41 1.74 -9.38
N HIS A 82 0.35 1.42 -10.13
CA HIS A 82 -0.92 0.99 -9.55
C HIS A 82 -1.57 -0.09 -10.40
N GLY A 83 -2.07 -1.15 -9.76
CA GLY A 83 -2.82 -2.18 -10.44
C GLY A 83 -4.28 -1.75 -10.67
N ASP A 84 -4.84 -1.97 -11.86
CA ASP A 84 -6.21 -1.59 -12.21
C ASP A 84 -7.28 -2.41 -11.48
N LEU A 85 -6.89 -3.58 -10.93
CA LEU A 85 -7.75 -4.45 -10.13
C LEU A 85 -7.50 -4.33 -8.61
N ASP A 86 -6.84 -3.25 -8.16
CA ASP A 86 -6.63 -3.00 -6.73
C ASP A 86 -7.95 -2.64 -6.04
N ALA A 87 -8.52 -3.62 -5.34
CA ALA A 87 -9.73 -3.45 -4.53
C ALA A 87 -9.44 -2.95 -3.10
N THR A 88 -8.17 -2.91 -2.68
CA THR A 88 -7.76 -2.45 -1.35
C THR A 88 -7.60 -0.93 -1.32
N VAL A 89 -6.94 -0.39 -2.35
CA VAL A 89 -6.69 1.05 -2.52
C VAL A 89 -7.11 1.42 -3.94
N PRO A 90 -8.37 1.83 -4.18
CA PRO A 90 -8.89 2.07 -5.52
C PRO A 90 -8.12 3.15 -6.28
N LEU A 91 -7.82 2.88 -7.54
CA LEU A 91 -7.03 3.73 -8.44
C LEU A 91 -7.60 5.15 -8.59
N ASP A 92 -8.91 5.26 -8.74
CA ASP A 92 -9.66 6.50 -8.94
C ASP A 92 -9.71 7.40 -7.69
N ILE A 93 -9.56 6.79 -6.50
CA ILE A 93 -9.59 7.52 -5.23
C ILE A 93 -8.18 7.97 -4.83
N HIS A 94 -7.13 7.22 -5.19
CA HIS A 94 -5.78 7.45 -4.67
C HIS A 94 -4.80 7.95 -5.74
N SER A 95 -4.46 7.13 -6.73
CA SER A 95 -3.37 7.42 -7.66
C SER A 95 -3.73 8.44 -8.72
N ILE A 96 -4.94 8.43 -9.23
CA ILE A 96 -5.39 9.43 -10.20
C ILE A 96 -5.39 10.84 -9.58
N PRO A 97 -6.03 11.07 -8.41
CA PRO A 97 -5.98 12.39 -7.77
C PRO A 97 -4.57 12.84 -7.40
N LEU A 98 -3.68 11.93 -6.99
CA LEU A 98 -2.28 12.27 -6.69
C LEU A 98 -1.54 12.73 -7.95
N ARG A 99 -1.68 11.99 -9.07
CA ARG A 99 -1.11 12.39 -10.37
C ARG A 99 -1.63 13.77 -10.80
N ASP A 100 -2.93 14.01 -10.64
CA ASP A 100 -3.55 15.28 -11.06
C ASP A 100 -3.10 16.44 -10.17
N ALA A 101 -2.83 16.19 -8.88
CA ALA A 101 -2.29 17.19 -7.97
C ALA A 101 -0.81 17.49 -8.21
N VAL A 102 -0.03 16.56 -8.79
CA VAL A 102 1.41 16.69 -9.04
C VAL A 102 1.68 16.56 -10.55
N PRO A 103 1.70 17.64 -11.33
CA PRO A 103 1.71 17.62 -12.80
C PRO A 103 2.89 16.86 -13.45
N HIS A 104 4.02 16.74 -12.75
CA HIS A 104 5.19 16.00 -13.22
C HIS A 104 5.22 14.54 -12.75
N ALA A 105 4.23 14.10 -11.99
CA ALA A 105 4.11 12.70 -11.57
C ALA A 105 3.78 11.81 -12.77
N ARG A 106 4.49 10.71 -12.89
CA ARG A 106 4.21 9.68 -13.89
C ARG A 106 3.39 8.56 -13.24
N LEU A 107 2.18 8.34 -13.75
CA LEU A 107 1.32 7.21 -13.35
C LEU A 107 1.42 6.10 -14.39
N THR A 108 1.81 4.91 -13.95
CA THR A 108 1.76 3.66 -14.73
C THR A 108 0.68 2.76 -14.13
N VAL A 109 -0.38 2.52 -14.90
CA VAL A 109 -1.45 1.58 -14.53
C VAL A 109 -1.09 0.22 -15.07
N LEU A 110 -1.10 -0.80 -14.21
CA LEU A 110 -0.75 -2.17 -14.53
C LEU A 110 -2.03 -2.99 -14.71
N GLU A 111 -2.28 -3.42 -15.96
CA GLU A 111 -3.48 -4.17 -16.34
C GLU A 111 -3.48 -5.56 -15.69
N GLY A 112 -4.63 -5.95 -15.12
CA GLY A 112 -4.82 -7.24 -14.47
C GLY A 112 -4.09 -7.41 -13.14
N VAL A 113 -3.56 -6.34 -12.56
CA VAL A 113 -2.77 -6.36 -11.32
C VAL A 113 -3.59 -5.82 -10.15
N GLY A 114 -3.49 -6.47 -8.99
CA GLY A 114 -4.10 -6.05 -7.74
C GLY A 114 -3.19 -5.14 -6.91
N HIS A 115 -3.35 -5.24 -5.57
CA HIS A 115 -2.69 -4.34 -4.60
C HIS A 115 -1.18 -4.56 -4.44
N MET A 116 -0.60 -5.60 -5.04
CA MET A 116 0.80 -5.96 -4.85
C MET A 116 1.61 -5.89 -6.15
N PRO A 117 1.74 -4.69 -6.80
CA PRO A 117 2.42 -4.52 -8.09
C PRO A 117 3.89 -4.96 -8.06
N HIS A 118 4.59 -4.81 -6.94
CA HIS A 118 5.97 -5.21 -6.77
C HIS A 118 6.18 -6.74 -6.76
N HIS A 119 5.14 -7.50 -6.46
CA HIS A 119 5.14 -8.96 -6.60
C HIS A 119 4.67 -9.39 -8.00
N ALA A 120 3.67 -8.70 -8.56
CA ALA A 120 3.10 -9.05 -9.85
C ALA A 120 3.99 -8.65 -11.03
N SER A 121 4.68 -7.51 -10.92
CA SER A 121 5.46 -6.90 -12.00
C SER A 121 6.79 -6.30 -11.49
N PRO A 122 7.67 -7.11 -10.87
CA PRO A 122 8.90 -6.61 -10.23
C PRO A 122 9.82 -5.85 -11.19
N THR A 123 9.92 -6.29 -12.45
CA THR A 123 10.73 -5.60 -13.46
C THR A 123 10.26 -4.18 -13.71
N LEU A 124 8.95 -3.96 -13.85
CA LEU A 124 8.41 -2.61 -14.05
C LEU A 124 8.64 -1.69 -12.84
N VAL A 125 8.62 -2.25 -11.63
CA VAL A 125 8.94 -1.51 -10.40
C VAL A 125 10.43 -1.13 -10.38
N ILE A 126 11.33 -2.05 -10.73
CA ILE A 126 12.77 -1.79 -10.83
C ILE A 126 13.06 -0.74 -11.90
N ASP A 127 12.45 -0.85 -13.07
CA ASP A 127 12.59 0.13 -14.15
C ASP A 127 12.14 1.54 -13.72
N ALA A 128 11.06 1.64 -12.92
CA ALA A 128 10.60 2.91 -12.37
C ALA A 128 11.62 3.49 -11.36
N ILE A 129 12.19 2.66 -10.50
CA ILE A 129 13.25 3.06 -9.57
C ILE A 129 14.49 3.56 -10.34
N ASP A 130 14.89 2.85 -11.38
CA ASP A 130 16.06 3.23 -12.20
C ASP A 130 15.83 4.56 -12.94
N ARG A 131 14.63 4.80 -13.46
CA ARG A 131 14.27 6.09 -14.08
C ARG A 131 14.33 7.24 -13.07
N ILE A 132 13.78 7.04 -11.86
CA ILE A 132 13.84 8.05 -10.80
C ILE A 132 15.28 8.33 -10.40
N ALA A 133 16.09 7.29 -10.20
CA ALA A 133 17.50 7.42 -9.83
C ALA A 133 18.29 8.22 -10.88
N ALA A 134 18.07 7.93 -12.17
CA ALA A 134 18.69 8.65 -13.27
C ALA A 134 18.24 10.13 -13.31
N THR A 135 16.93 10.38 -13.16
CA THR A 135 16.38 11.75 -13.16
C THR A 135 16.88 12.57 -11.97
N ALA A 136 17.10 11.94 -10.82
CA ALA A 136 17.64 12.56 -9.62
C ALA A 136 19.18 12.72 -9.63
N GLY A 137 19.85 12.28 -10.70
CA GLY A 137 21.31 12.35 -10.80
C GLY A 137 22.07 11.40 -9.87
N LEU A 138 21.43 10.28 -9.47
CA LEU A 138 22.02 9.28 -8.58
C LEU A 138 22.73 8.15 -9.34
N ARG A 139 22.67 8.14 -10.67
CA ARG A 139 23.31 7.19 -11.60
C ARG A 139 23.83 7.92 -12.84
#